data_aa55724682ed7612bcf18c3d4445b016
#
_entry.id   aa55724682ed7612bcf18c3d4445b016
#
_cell.length_a   1.000
_cell.length_b   1.000
_cell.length_c   1.000
_cell.angle_alpha   90.00
_cell.angle_beta   90.00
_cell.angle_gamma   90.00
#
_symmetry.space_group_name_H-M   'P 1'
#
loop_
_entity.id
_entity.type
_entity.pdbx_description
1 polymer ?
#
loop_
_entity_poly.entity_id
_entity_poly.type
_entity_poly.pdbx_seq_one_letter_code
_entity_poly.pdbx_strand_id
1 'polypeptide(L)'
;AQCLTEVVLHTSKEVSRYNADRCYFMGLTGEKELADGQIEQTYMAYSLEPLARWVLANTDTTTVISPIEVKNIIRQIIKKLDLLR
;
A
#
# COMPACT_ATOMS: atom_id res chain seq x y z
N ALA A 1 18.85 -8.20 -13.45
CA ALA A 1 17.70 -8.91 -12.84
C ALA A 1 16.86 -7.94 -12.04
N GLN A 2 15.55 -8.03 -12.20
CA GLN A 2 14.63 -7.21 -11.44
C GLN A 2 14.43 -7.83 -10.07
N CYS A 3 14.50 -7.00 -9.03
CA CYS A 3 14.29 -7.44 -7.67
C CYS A 3 12.90 -7.03 -7.20
N LEU A 4 12.20 -7.98 -6.56
CA LEU A 4 10.94 -7.67 -5.88
C LEU A 4 11.24 -6.95 -4.58
N THR A 5 10.45 -5.95 -4.26
CA THR A 5 10.53 -5.22 -3.00
C THR A 5 9.37 -5.65 -2.11
N GLU A 6 9.67 -6.01 -0.87
CA GLU A 6 8.64 -6.32 0.10
C GLU A 6 8.03 -5.03 0.64
N VAL A 7 6.71 -4.95 0.60
CA VAL A 7 5.95 -3.81 1.13
C VAL A 7 4.98 -4.32 2.18
N VAL A 8 4.97 -3.68 3.34
CA VAL A 8 4.05 -4.02 4.44
C VAL A 8 3.12 -2.85 4.68
N LEU A 9 1.82 -3.13 4.63
CA LEU A 9 0.77 -2.15 4.87
C LEU A 9 -0.13 -2.63 6.02
N HIS A 10 -0.65 -1.69 6.79
CA HIS A 10 -1.77 -1.96 7.71
C HIS A 10 -3.02 -1.32 7.14
N THR A 11 -4.11 -2.07 7.10
CA THR A 11 -5.37 -1.58 6.54
C THR A 11 -6.56 -2.15 7.33
N SER A 12 -7.76 -1.61 7.09
CA SER A 12 -8.96 -2.12 7.73
C SER A 12 -9.41 -3.44 7.11
N LYS A 13 -10.16 -4.25 7.87
CA LYS A 13 -10.76 -5.47 7.36
C LYS A 13 -11.67 -5.21 6.18
N GLU A 14 -12.41 -4.12 6.22
CA GLU A 14 -13.36 -3.77 5.16
C GLU A 14 -12.65 -3.52 3.86
N VAL A 15 -11.60 -2.71 3.88
CA VAL A 15 -10.79 -2.42 2.69
C VAL A 15 -10.17 -3.70 2.14
N SER A 16 -9.63 -4.54 3.03
CA SER A 16 -9.04 -5.82 2.63
C SER A 16 -10.04 -6.71 1.89
N ARG A 17 -11.27 -6.82 2.42
CA ARG A 17 -12.30 -7.67 1.82
C ARG A 17 -12.83 -7.12 0.50
N TYR A 18 -13.14 -5.82 0.45
CA TYR A 18 -13.70 -5.20 -0.74
C TYR A 18 -12.72 -5.17 -1.92
N ASN A 19 -11.43 -5.16 -1.62
CA ASN A 19 -10.41 -4.98 -2.64
C ASN A 19 -9.50 -6.21 -2.78
N ALA A 20 -9.98 -7.38 -2.35
CA ALA A 20 -9.16 -8.61 -2.36
C ALA A 20 -8.55 -8.89 -3.72
N ASP A 21 -9.36 -8.80 -4.79
CA ASP A 21 -8.87 -9.05 -6.15
C ASP A 21 -7.80 -8.06 -6.57
N ARG A 22 -8.03 -6.77 -6.29
CA ARG A 22 -7.08 -5.72 -6.62
C ARG A 22 -5.77 -5.90 -5.85
N CYS A 23 -5.86 -6.24 -4.56
CA CYS A 23 -4.68 -6.51 -3.75
C CYS A 23 -3.86 -7.67 -4.32
N TYR A 24 -4.55 -8.72 -4.74
CA TYR A 24 -3.90 -9.86 -5.38
C TYR A 24 -3.11 -9.43 -6.62
N PHE A 25 -3.71 -8.62 -7.49
CA PHE A 25 -3.04 -8.14 -8.70
C PHE A 25 -1.86 -7.22 -8.40
N MET A 26 -1.87 -6.55 -7.26
CA MET A 26 -0.74 -5.70 -6.86
C MET A 26 0.41 -6.47 -6.23
N GLY A 27 0.27 -7.79 -6.08
CA GLY A 27 1.34 -8.63 -5.56
C GLY A 27 1.19 -9.03 -4.10
N LEU A 28 -0.04 -9.04 -3.58
CA LEU A 28 -0.30 -9.48 -2.22
C LEU A 28 0.16 -10.94 -2.04
N THR A 29 1.01 -11.18 -1.04
CA THR A 29 1.53 -12.52 -0.73
C THR A 29 1.02 -13.06 0.60
N GLY A 30 0.52 -12.21 1.49
CA GLY A 30 0.01 -12.66 2.76
C GLY A 30 -0.75 -11.60 3.51
N GLU A 31 -1.64 -12.04 4.39
CA GLU A 31 -2.39 -11.19 5.28
C GLU A 31 -2.42 -11.80 6.68
N LYS A 32 -2.42 -10.92 7.69
CA LYS A 32 -2.46 -11.34 9.08
C LYS A 32 -3.33 -10.37 9.86
N GLU A 33 -4.27 -10.90 10.63
CA GLU A 33 -5.09 -10.06 11.50
C GLU A 33 -4.29 -9.66 12.74
N LEU A 34 -4.33 -8.37 13.06
CA LEU A 34 -3.64 -7.82 14.21
C LEU A 34 -4.57 -7.75 15.42
N ALA A 35 -3.99 -7.58 16.60
CA ALA A 35 -4.74 -7.53 17.85
C ALA A 35 -5.77 -6.41 17.90
N ASP A 36 -5.53 -5.31 17.19
CA ASP A 36 -6.43 -4.16 17.11
C ASP A 36 -7.52 -4.29 16.05
N GLY A 37 -7.60 -5.45 15.40
CA GLY A 37 -8.58 -5.70 14.34
C GLY A 37 -8.16 -5.26 12.95
N GLN A 38 -7.01 -4.63 12.81
CA GLN A 38 -6.49 -4.28 11.49
C GLN A 38 -5.87 -5.50 10.81
N ILE A 39 -5.63 -5.37 9.51
CA ILE A 39 -5.00 -6.41 8.70
C ILE A 39 -3.61 -5.93 8.30
N GLU A 40 -2.60 -6.74 8.57
CA GLU A 40 -1.26 -6.52 8.03
C GLU A 40 -1.14 -7.25 6.70
N GLN A 41 -0.92 -6.50 5.63
CA GLN A 41 -0.76 -7.04 4.29
C GLN A 41 0.70 -6.96 3.87
N THR A 42 1.21 -8.03 3.27
CA THR A 42 2.55 -8.08 2.72
C THR A 42 2.44 -8.23 1.20
N TYR A 43 3.14 -7.36 0.48
CA TYR A 43 3.19 -7.37 -0.98
C TYR A 43 4.63 -7.58 -1.44
N MET A 44 4.77 -8.26 -2.58
CA MET A 44 6.05 -8.32 -3.29
C MET A 44 5.84 -7.65 -4.65
N ALA A 45 6.52 -6.54 -4.87
CA ALA A 45 6.27 -5.71 -6.03
C ALA A 45 7.54 -5.34 -6.78
N TYR A 46 7.47 -5.35 -8.12
CA TYR A 46 8.54 -4.84 -8.96
C TYR A 46 8.53 -3.31 -9.00
N SER A 47 7.35 -2.71 -8.94
CA SER A 47 7.17 -1.27 -8.96
C SER A 47 6.36 -0.85 -7.75
N LEU A 48 6.83 0.18 -7.04
CA LEU A 48 6.19 0.68 -5.84
C LEU A 48 5.10 1.71 -6.12
N GLU A 49 5.09 2.28 -7.32
CA GLU A 49 4.15 3.36 -7.63
C GLU A 49 2.67 2.92 -7.57
N PRO A 50 2.26 1.77 -8.12
CA PRO A 50 0.86 1.34 -7.98
C PRO A 50 0.42 1.19 -6.53
N LEU A 51 1.30 0.65 -5.66
CA LEU A 51 1.00 0.53 -4.24
C LEU A 51 0.93 1.89 -3.55
N ALA A 52 1.81 2.82 -3.93
CA ALA A 52 1.78 4.17 -3.38
C ALA A 52 0.46 4.87 -3.74
N ARG A 53 0.00 4.72 -4.97
CA ARG A 53 -1.29 5.30 -5.41
C ARG A 53 -2.46 4.64 -4.71
N TRP A 54 -2.39 3.34 -4.48
CA TRP A 54 -3.40 2.61 -3.73
C TRP A 54 -3.51 3.13 -2.30
N VAL A 55 -2.37 3.30 -1.61
CA VAL A 55 -2.34 3.85 -0.26
C VAL A 55 -2.90 5.27 -0.25
N LEU A 56 -2.52 6.08 -1.22
CA LEU A 56 -3.01 7.46 -1.32
C LEU A 56 -4.53 7.52 -1.46
N ALA A 57 -5.11 6.62 -2.25
CA ALA A 57 -6.55 6.53 -2.43
C ALA A 57 -7.28 6.04 -1.17
N ASN A 58 -6.58 5.38 -0.27
CA ASN A 58 -7.16 4.78 0.94
C ASN A 58 -6.49 5.29 2.21
N THR A 59 -6.09 6.56 2.23
CA THR A 59 -5.30 7.13 3.34
C THR A 59 -6.02 7.09 4.69
N ASP A 60 -7.35 7.09 4.68
CA ASP A 60 -8.13 7.03 5.92
C ASP A 60 -7.98 5.70 6.65
N THR A 61 -7.67 4.63 5.92
CA THR A 61 -7.71 3.27 6.47
C THR A 61 -6.40 2.52 6.29
N THR A 62 -5.47 3.03 5.50
CA THR A 62 -4.26 2.30 5.12
C THR A 62 -3.02 3.08 5.50
N THR A 63 -2.08 2.41 6.17
CA THR A 63 -0.81 2.98 6.61
C THR A 63 0.34 2.16 6.05
N VAL A 64 1.37 2.84 5.53
CA VAL A 64 2.59 2.16 5.10
C VAL A 64 3.48 1.89 6.32
N ILE A 65 3.80 0.62 6.53
CA ILE A 65 4.72 0.23 7.59
C ILE A 65 6.15 0.23 7.05
N SER A 66 6.35 -0.35 5.87
CA SER A 66 7.66 -0.39 5.20
C SER A 66 7.47 -0.68 3.71
N PRO A 67 8.42 -0.32 2.85
CA PRO A 67 9.62 0.46 3.11
C PRO A 67 9.34 1.97 3.01
N ILE A 68 10.28 2.78 3.47
CA ILE A 68 10.14 4.25 3.43
C ILE A 68 10.04 4.79 2.01
N GLU A 69 10.56 4.07 1.01
CA GLU A 69 10.50 4.47 -0.39
C GLU A 69 9.05 4.68 -0.86
N VAL A 70 8.12 3.86 -0.37
CA VAL A 70 6.69 4.02 -0.70
C VAL A 70 6.17 5.36 -0.16
N LYS A 71 6.56 5.72 1.06
CA LYS A 71 6.17 7.01 1.66
C LYS A 71 6.74 8.18 0.86
N ASN A 72 7.97 8.04 0.38
CA ASN A 72 8.61 9.09 -0.42
C ASN A 72 7.87 9.29 -1.76
N ILE A 73 7.44 8.21 -2.40
CA ILE A 73 6.65 8.30 -3.63
C ILE A 73 5.32 9.01 -3.37
N ILE A 74 4.65 8.69 -2.27
CA ILE A 74 3.39 9.34 -1.88
C ILE A 74 3.60 10.84 -1.70
N ARG A 75 4.67 11.23 -1.01
CA ARG A 75 5.01 12.65 -0.79
C ARG A 75 5.23 13.38 -2.11
N GLN A 76 5.90 12.73 -3.06
CA GLN A 76 6.13 13.31 -4.39
C GLN A 76 4.82 13.51 -5.15
N ILE A 77 3.90 12.54 -5.07
CA ILE A 77 2.58 12.65 -5.71
C ILE A 77 1.80 13.82 -5.12
N ILE A 78 1.78 13.94 -3.80
CA ILE A 78 1.08 15.03 -3.11
C ILE A 78 1.66 16.39 -3.53
N LYS A 79 2.98 16.49 -3.62
CA LYS A 79 3.65 17.72 -4.03
C LYS A 79 3.26 18.12 -5.44
N LYS A 80 3.16 17.16 -6.36
CA LYS A 80 2.71 17.42 -7.73
C LYS A 80 1.28 17.92 -7.78
N LEU A 81 0.41 17.36 -6.94
CA LEU A 81 -0.99 17.81 -6.85
C LEU A 81 -1.09 19.26 -6.38
N ASP A 82 -0.24 19.68 -5.45
CA ASP A 82 -0.20 21.06 -5.00
C ASP A 82 0.21 22.01 -6.12
N LEU A 83 1.11 21.59 -7.00
CA LEU A 83 1.55 22.40 -8.11
C LEU A 83 0.49 22.61 -9.18
N LEU A 84 -0.54 21.74 -9.21
CA LEU A 84 -1.61 21.80 -10.21
C LEU A 84 -2.77 22.71 -9.80
N ARG A 85 -2.72 23.26 -8.61
CA ARG A 85 -3.77 24.16 -8.13
C ARG A 85 -3.67 25.54 -8.75
#